data_b2ce154227f6f2c74b4e460176914f77
#
_entry.id   b2ce154227f6f2c74b4e460176914f77
#
_cell.length_a   1.000
_cell.length_b   1.000
_cell.length_c   1.000
_cell.angle_alpha   90.00
_cell.angle_beta   90.00
_cell.angle_gamma   90.00
#
_symmetry.space_group_name_H-M   'P 1'
#
loop_
_entity.id
_entity.type
_entity.pdbx_description
1 polymer ?
#
loop_
_entity_poly.entity_id
_entity_poly.type
_entity_poly.pdbx_seq_one_letter_code
_entity_poly.pdbx_strand_id
1 'polypeptide(L)'
;SPALWGTYEVDGKVYKTGMQLLSERCEEFTLEKAAEICWLDADRIKAAIEMYLENAPSGICLGVATDQTPNSVQAAMAADTIDFLMGNLEKPGALMQRFRTSGVLKVPNYPVPVALKCLPPEQLKKRLGGREHKGLSIWYAGHPGSVLNAILTEKPYQPRMWIDRSGNKLGVLAESGRWAEAI
;
A
#
# COMPACT_ATOMS: atom_id res chain seq x y z
N SER A 1 -21.26 21.88 -19.38
CA SER A 1 -20.67 20.65 -18.80
C SER A 1 -19.16 20.82 -18.80
N PRO A 2 -18.46 20.48 -17.72
CA PRO A 2 -17.01 20.58 -17.69
C PRO A 2 -16.39 19.68 -18.77
N ALA A 3 -15.41 20.19 -19.49
CA ALA A 3 -14.70 19.42 -20.50
C ALA A 3 -13.69 18.50 -19.82
N LEU A 4 -13.66 17.23 -20.22
CA LEU A 4 -12.70 16.25 -19.72
C LEU A 4 -11.31 16.46 -20.32
N TRP A 5 -11.26 16.81 -21.62
CA TRP A 5 -10.05 17.04 -22.40
C TRP A 5 -9.92 18.50 -22.81
N GLY A 6 -8.73 18.96 -22.93
CA GLY A 6 -8.44 20.21 -23.61
C GLY A 6 -7.38 21.08 -22.94
N THR A 7 -6.99 22.09 -23.73
CA THR A 7 -6.10 23.15 -23.31
C THR A 7 -6.87 24.45 -23.46
N TYR A 8 -6.85 25.31 -22.48
CA TYR A 8 -7.65 26.52 -22.40
C TYR A 8 -6.77 27.70 -22.01
N GLU A 9 -7.08 28.86 -22.57
CA GLU A 9 -6.47 30.14 -22.19
C GLU A 9 -7.44 30.90 -21.29
N VAL A 10 -6.99 31.31 -20.12
CA VAL A 10 -7.74 32.15 -19.19
C VAL A 10 -6.81 33.23 -18.67
N ASP A 11 -7.19 34.47 -18.84
CA ASP A 11 -6.41 35.65 -18.44
C ASP A 11 -4.95 35.64 -18.97
N GLY A 12 -4.76 35.25 -20.24
CA GLY A 12 -3.46 35.17 -20.90
C GLY A 12 -2.56 34.00 -20.38
N LYS A 13 -3.12 33.08 -19.60
CA LYS A 13 -2.41 31.87 -19.12
C LYS A 13 -3.02 30.61 -19.68
N VAL A 14 -2.18 29.70 -20.09
CA VAL A 14 -2.59 28.40 -20.64
C VAL A 14 -2.78 27.39 -19.51
N TYR A 15 -3.95 26.76 -19.47
CA TYR A 15 -4.33 25.71 -18.55
C TYR A 15 -4.71 24.44 -19.32
N LYS A 16 -4.31 23.31 -18.80
CA LYS A 16 -4.71 22.00 -19.32
C LYS A 16 -5.62 21.31 -18.32
N THR A 17 -6.57 20.52 -18.81
CA THR A 17 -7.36 19.64 -17.95
C THR A 17 -6.49 18.55 -17.34
N GLY A 18 -6.89 18.00 -16.19
CA GLY A 18 -6.17 16.89 -15.56
C GLY A 18 -6.04 15.67 -16.48
N MET A 19 -7.07 15.39 -17.27
CA MET A 19 -7.03 14.27 -18.23
C MET A 19 -6.04 14.52 -19.38
N GLN A 20 -5.93 15.75 -19.85
CA GLN A 20 -4.94 16.15 -20.86
C GLN A 20 -3.52 15.94 -20.32
N LEU A 21 -3.25 16.40 -19.09
CA LEU A 21 -1.94 16.23 -18.45
C LEU A 21 -1.61 14.75 -18.21
N LEU A 22 -2.59 13.96 -17.79
CA LEU A 22 -2.41 12.51 -17.60
C LEU A 22 -2.08 11.81 -18.91
N SER A 23 -2.80 12.11 -19.98
CA SER A 23 -2.54 11.54 -21.31
C SER A 23 -1.12 11.85 -21.79
N GLU A 24 -0.72 13.12 -21.71
CA GLU A 24 0.64 13.53 -22.07
C GLU A 24 1.71 12.83 -21.23
N ARG A 25 1.44 12.61 -19.94
CA ARG A 25 2.33 11.85 -19.07
C ARG A 25 2.43 10.37 -19.46
N CYS A 26 1.35 9.78 -19.94
CA CYS A 26 1.32 8.39 -20.38
C CYS A 26 2.01 8.15 -21.73
N GLU A 27 2.18 9.17 -22.58
CA GLU A 27 2.80 9.04 -23.90
C GLU A 27 4.24 8.47 -23.85
N GLU A 28 4.97 8.72 -22.75
CA GLU A 28 6.32 8.19 -22.56
C GLU A 28 6.33 6.68 -22.23
N PHE A 29 5.20 6.08 -21.84
CA PHE A 29 5.06 4.69 -21.48
C PHE A 29 4.41 3.90 -22.60
N THR A 30 5.14 3.72 -23.71
CA THR A 30 4.69 2.85 -24.79
C THR A 30 4.60 1.40 -24.32
N LEU A 31 3.91 0.57 -25.07
CA LEU A 31 3.79 -0.88 -24.77
C LEU A 31 5.16 -1.56 -24.67
N GLU A 32 6.09 -1.21 -25.56
CA GLU A 32 7.45 -1.73 -25.58
C GLU A 32 8.23 -1.30 -24.35
N LYS A 33 8.12 -0.01 -23.97
CA LYS A 33 8.78 0.50 -22.78
C LYS A 33 8.21 -0.12 -21.51
N ALA A 34 6.90 -0.32 -21.45
CA ALA A 34 6.27 -1.00 -20.32
C ALA A 34 6.73 -2.47 -20.22
N ALA A 35 6.84 -3.16 -21.36
CA ALA A 35 7.34 -4.52 -21.45
C ALA A 35 8.79 -4.64 -20.94
N GLU A 36 9.65 -3.71 -21.33
CA GLU A 36 11.05 -3.63 -20.87
C GLU A 36 11.12 -3.43 -19.34
N ILE A 37 10.37 -2.46 -18.81
CA ILE A 37 10.37 -2.15 -17.39
C ILE A 37 9.83 -3.31 -16.54
N CYS A 38 8.77 -3.95 -17.01
CA CYS A 38 8.08 -5.03 -16.28
C CYS A 38 8.71 -6.42 -16.51
N TRP A 39 9.67 -6.55 -17.42
CA TRP A 39 10.25 -7.83 -17.85
C TRP A 39 9.18 -8.81 -18.35
N LEU A 40 8.20 -8.30 -19.05
CA LEU A 40 7.10 -9.05 -19.63
C LEU A 40 7.11 -8.91 -21.15
N ASP A 41 6.52 -9.90 -21.82
CA ASP A 41 6.26 -9.81 -23.23
C ASP A 41 5.19 -8.76 -23.54
N ALA A 42 5.43 -7.92 -24.55
CA ALA A 42 4.52 -6.85 -24.94
C ALA A 42 3.14 -7.39 -25.37
N ASP A 43 3.10 -8.52 -26.08
CA ASP A 43 1.85 -9.14 -26.52
C ASP A 43 1.03 -9.65 -25.31
N ARG A 44 1.69 -10.12 -24.27
CA ARG A 44 1.02 -10.53 -23.03
C ARG A 44 0.41 -9.34 -22.27
N ILE A 45 1.13 -8.22 -22.23
CA ILE A 45 0.59 -6.98 -21.65
C ILE A 45 -0.63 -6.51 -22.44
N LYS A 46 -0.51 -6.50 -23.77
CA LYS A 46 -1.59 -6.13 -24.67
C LYS A 46 -2.81 -7.03 -24.49
N ALA A 47 -2.62 -8.34 -24.49
CA ALA A 47 -3.70 -9.29 -24.27
C ALA A 47 -4.41 -9.13 -22.92
N ALA A 48 -3.67 -8.79 -21.86
CA ALA A 48 -4.27 -8.51 -20.55
C ALA A 48 -5.13 -7.24 -20.56
N ILE A 49 -4.66 -6.20 -21.26
CA ILE A 49 -5.41 -4.95 -21.44
C ILE A 49 -6.70 -5.20 -22.24
N GLU A 50 -6.59 -5.91 -23.36
CA GLU A 50 -7.72 -6.27 -24.21
C GLU A 50 -8.75 -7.09 -23.44
N MET A 51 -8.31 -8.10 -22.70
CA MET A 51 -9.18 -8.91 -21.84
C MET A 51 -9.92 -8.05 -20.80
N TYR A 52 -9.23 -7.09 -20.18
CA TYR A 52 -9.85 -6.18 -19.21
C TYR A 52 -10.91 -5.29 -19.87
N LEU A 53 -10.62 -4.73 -21.05
CA LEU A 53 -11.52 -3.85 -21.78
C LEU A 53 -12.77 -4.58 -22.32
N GLU A 54 -12.61 -5.80 -22.79
CA GLU A 54 -13.69 -6.60 -23.40
C GLU A 54 -14.65 -7.19 -22.38
N ASN A 55 -14.21 -7.38 -21.14
CA ASN A 55 -15.00 -8.05 -20.09
C ASN A 55 -15.53 -7.07 -19.03
N ALA A 56 -15.90 -5.86 -19.43
CA ALA A 56 -16.54 -4.90 -18.53
C ALA A 56 -17.98 -5.37 -18.17
N PRO A 57 -18.46 -5.13 -16.92
CA PRO A 57 -17.75 -4.46 -15.83
C PRO A 57 -16.69 -5.33 -15.17
N SER A 58 -15.53 -4.78 -14.95
CA SER A 58 -14.37 -5.43 -14.35
C SER A 58 -13.80 -4.58 -13.21
N GLY A 59 -12.77 -5.04 -12.54
CA GLY A 59 -12.11 -4.28 -11.48
C GLY A 59 -10.69 -4.76 -11.24
N ILE A 60 -9.81 -3.83 -10.88
CA ILE A 60 -8.43 -4.12 -10.54
C ILE A 60 -8.34 -4.31 -9.03
N CYS A 61 -8.02 -5.52 -8.58
CA CYS A 61 -7.82 -5.79 -7.16
C CYS A 61 -6.40 -5.44 -6.75
N LEU A 62 -6.26 -4.41 -5.93
CA LEU A 62 -4.98 -4.02 -5.36
C LEU A 62 -4.61 -4.95 -4.20
N GLY A 63 -3.35 -5.34 -4.14
CA GLY A 63 -2.84 -6.23 -3.11
C GLY A 63 -1.53 -5.71 -2.50
N VAL A 64 -0.85 -6.56 -1.75
CA VAL A 64 0.37 -6.21 -0.99
C VAL A 64 1.47 -5.62 -1.88
N ALA A 65 1.57 -6.03 -3.14
CA ALA A 65 2.54 -5.48 -4.07
C ALA A 65 2.35 -3.99 -4.33
N THR A 66 1.12 -3.48 -4.24
CA THR A 66 0.81 -2.06 -4.36
C THR A 66 0.84 -1.31 -3.03
N ASP A 67 0.92 -2.01 -1.88
CA ASP A 67 0.98 -1.40 -0.55
C ASP A 67 2.40 -1.19 -0.05
N GLN A 68 3.31 -2.11 -0.36
CA GLN A 68 4.61 -2.26 0.30
C GLN A 68 5.79 -2.04 -0.64
N THR A 69 5.59 -1.34 -1.74
CA THR A 69 6.65 -1.00 -2.70
C THR A 69 6.86 0.51 -2.79
N PRO A 70 8.04 0.96 -3.23
CA PRO A 70 8.21 2.35 -3.64
C PRO A 70 7.17 2.72 -4.69
N ASN A 71 6.67 3.96 -4.64
CA ASN A 71 5.63 4.46 -5.54
C ASN A 71 4.26 3.73 -5.46
N SER A 72 3.98 3.05 -4.35
CA SER A 72 2.72 2.32 -4.12
C SER A 72 1.47 3.20 -4.33
N VAL A 73 1.51 4.44 -3.86
CA VAL A 73 0.40 5.40 -4.03
C VAL A 73 0.15 5.69 -5.51
N GLN A 74 1.20 5.95 -6.29
CA GLN A 74 1.09 6.24 -7.72
C GLN A 74 0.57 5.01 -8.49
N ALA A 75 1.03 3.82 -8.14
CA ALA A 75 0.56 2.58 -8.76
C ALA A 75 -0.93 2.32 -8.45
N ALA A 76 -1.35 2.52 -7.20
CA ALA A 76 -2.75 2.41 -6.81
C ALA A 76 -3.63 3.45 -7.53
N MET A 77 -3.20 4.71 -7.56
CA MET A 77 -3.92 5.77 -8.28
C MET A 77 -4.04 5.49 -9.79
N ALA A 78 -3.01 4.91 -10.40
CA ALA A 78 -3.07 4.53 -11.82
C ALA A 78 -4.11 3.43 -12.06
N ALA A 79 -4.14 2.40 -11.22
CA ALA A 79 -5.14 1.32 -11.29
C ALA A 79 -6.56 1.86 -11.08
N ASP A 80 -6.78 2.65 -10.03
CA ASP A 80 -8.08 3.28 -9.75
C ASP A 80 -8.52 4.19 -10.92
N THR A 81 -7.58 4.89 -11.56
CA THR A 81 -7.87 5.74 -12.72
C THR A 81 -8.39 4.92 -13.89
N ILE A 82 -7.82 3.73 -14.15
CA ILE A 82 -8.31 2.83 -15.20
C ILE A 82 -9.73 2.39 -14.90
N ASP A 83 -10.01 1.92 -13.68
CA ASP A 83 -11.36 1.53 -13.24
C ASP A 83 -12.36 2.68 -13.39
N PHE A 84 -11.92 3.91 -13.08
CA PHE A 84 -12.74 5.12 -13.20
C PHE A 84 -13.06 5.44 -14.66
N LEU A 85 -12.07 5.42 -15.55
CA LEU A 85 -12.24 5.70 -16.98
C LEU A 85 -13.14 4.70 -17.67
N MET A 86 -13.10 3.43 -17.23
CA MET A 86 -13.97 2.35 -17.70
C MET A 86 -15.39 2.41 -17.11
N GLY A 87 -15.62 3.31 -16.15
CA GLY A 87 -16.88 3.37 -15.42
C GLY A 87 -17.15 2.13 -14.58
N ASN A 88 -16.11 1.48 -14.08
CA ASN A 88 -16.16 0.25 -13.29
C ASN A 88 -16.31 0.52 -11.78
N LEU A 89 -17.08 1.54 -11.41
CA LEU A 89 -17.38 1.83 -10.01
C LEU A 89 -18.85 1.52 -9.70
N GLU A 90 -19.06 0.92 -8.54
CA GLU A 90 -20.40 0.65 -7.99
C GLU A 90 -21.32 -0.16 -8.94
N LYS A 91 -20.74 -0.95 -9.82
CA LYS A 91 -21.47 -1.88 -10.68
C LYS A 91 -21.27 -3.32 -10.20
N PRO A 92 -22.30 -4.18 -10.30
CA PRO A 92 -22.14 -5.61 -10.03
C PRO A 92 -21.03 -6.22 -10.89
N GLY A 93 -20.04 -6.87 -10.26
CA GLY A 93 -18.87 -7.42 -10.94
C GLY A 93 -17.69 -6.48 -11.07
N ALA A 94 -17.84 -5.21 -10.70
CA ALA A 94 -16.79 -4.20 -10.71
C ALA A 94 -16.28 -3.87 -9.31
N LEU A 95 -15.42 -2.85 -9.20
CA LEU A 95 -14.92 -2.35 -7.93
C LEU A 95 -16.07 -1.74 -7.12
N MET A 96 -16.36 -2.33 -5.97
CA MET A 96 -17.37 -1.83 -5.04
C MET A 96 -16.69 -1.08 -3.89
N GLN A 97 -17.19 0.11 -3.58
CA GLN A 97 -16.72 0.83 -2.41
C GLN A 97 -17.06 0.05 -1.14
N ARG A 98 -16.10 -0.14 -0.27
CA ARG A 98 -16.35 -0.76 1.03
C ARG A 98 -17.25 0.14 1.87
N PHE A 99 -18.49 -0.24 2.04
CA PHE A 99 -19.29 0.37 3.09
C PHE A 99 -18.67 0.01 4.45
N ARG A 100 -18.38 1.02 5.24
CA ARG A 100 -17.98 0.79 6.62
C ARG A 100 -19.15 0.12 7.33
N THR A 101 -19.00 -1.14 7.67
CA THR A 101 -19.94 -1.87 8.53
C THR A 101 -19.93 -1.40 9.99
N SER A 102 -19.47 -0.18 10.21
CA SER A 102 -19.26 0.43 11.52
C SER A 102 -20.53 0.56 12.38
N GLY A 103 -21.70 0.27 11.81
CA GLY A 103 -22.95 0.22 12.56
C GLY A 103 -23.27 -1.14 13.18
N VAL A 104 -22.68 -2.24 12.69
CA VAL A 104 -23.06 -3.61 13.12
C VAL A 104 -22.11 -4.15 14.19
N LEU A 105 -20.83 -3.87 14.09
CA LEU A 105 -19.84 -4.28 15.09
C LEU A 105 -18.99 -3.07 15.48
N LYS A 106 -19.15 -2.60 16.70
CA LYS A 106 -18.24 -1.61 17.32
C LYS A 106 -16.89 -2.26 17.66
N VAL A 107 -16.35 -3.06 16.76
CA VAL A 107 -15.00 -3.61 16.92
C VAL A 107 -14.04 -2.55 16.41
N PRO A 108 -13.08 -2.11 17.23
CA PRO A 108 -12.06 -1.18 16.78
C PRO A 108 -11.35 -1.74 15.56
N ASN A 109 -11.25 -0.97 14.48
CA ASN A 109 -10.67 -1.41 13.21
C ASN A 109 -9.19 -1.83 13.32
N TYR A 110 -8.53 -1.48 14.43
CA TYR A 110 -7.13 -1.84 14.66
C TYR A 110 -6.94 -2.26 16.12
N PRO A 111 -6.64 -3.53 16.38
CA PRO A 111 -6.40 -4.02 17.75
C PRO A 111 -5.18 -3.35 18.40
N VAL A 112 -4.15 -3.00 17.62
CA VAL A 112 -2.91 -2.43 18.17
C VAL A 112 -3.11 -1.06 18.82
N PRO A 113 -3.73 -0.05 18.17
CA PRO A 113 -3.98 1.24 18.82
C PRO A 113 -4.87 1.12 20.06
N VAL A 114 -5.81 0.20 20.05
CA VAL A 114 -6.70 -0.03 21.21
C VAL A 114 -5.95 -0.68 22.35
N ALA A 115 -5.18 -1.72 22.07
CA ALA A 115 -4.34 -2.37 23.07
C ALA A 115 -3.36 -1.37 23.70
N LEU A 116 -2.76 -0.49 22.88
CA LEU A 116 -1.86 0.55 23.39
C LEU A 116 -2.57 1.60 24.27
N LYS A 117 -3.82 1.95 23.96
CA LYS A 117 -4.62 2.86 24.79
C LYS A 117 -4.98 2.27 26.15
N CYS A 118 -5.05 0.94 26.24
CA CYS A 118 -5.34 0.23 27.50
C CYS A 118 -4.11 0.04 28.38
N LEU A 119 -2.89 0.31 27.88
CA LEU A 119 -1.68 0.17 28.67
C LEU A 119 -1.42 1.39 29.55
N PRO A 120 -1.00 1.18 30.81
CA PRO A 120 -0.54 2.28 31.65
C PRO A 120 0.61 3.05 30.98
N PRO A 121 0.74 4.37 31.18
CA PRO A 121 1.78 5.20 30.56
C PRO A 121 3.20 4.66 30.78
N GLU A 122 3.46 4.07 31.96
CA GLU A 122 4.75 3.49 32.31
C GLU A 122 5.07 2.24 31.48
N GLN A 123 4.06 1.46 31.11
CA GLN A 123 4.22 0.32 30.21
C GLN A 123 4.46 0.77 28.77
N LEU A 124 3.76 1.81 28.33
CA LEU A 124 3.98 2.39 27.01
C LEU A 124 5.40 2.90 26.81
N LYS A 125 6.01 3.47 27.84
CA LYS A 125 7.40 3.93 27.82
C LYS A 125 8.42 2.82 27.63
N LYS A 126 8.08 1.58 28.03
CA LYS A 126 8.96 0.41 27.93
C LYS A 126 8.91 -0.29 26.57
N ARG A 127 8.06 0.13 25.66
CA ARG A 127 7.97 -0.49 24.32
C ARG A 127 9.27 -0.33 23.55
N LEU A 128 9.78 -1.44 23.04
CA LEU A 128 11.01 -1.47 22.24
C LEU A 128 10.81 -0.69 20.92
N GLY A 129 11.55 0.38 20.76
CA GLY A 129 11.50 1.27 19.59
C GLY A 129 10.25 2.15 19.48
N GLY A 130 9.32 2.07 20.42
CA GLY A 130 8.06 2.83 20.35
C GLY A 130 8.20 4.35 20.49
N ARG A 131 9.29 4.82 21.10
CA ARG A 131 9.60 6.25 21.28
C ARG A 131 10.43 6.80 20.12
N GLU A 132 11.38 6.00 19.65
CA GLU A 132 12.34 6.33 18.61
C GLU A 132 11.70 6.25 17.22
N HIS A 133 10.81 5.28 17.01
CA HIS A 133 10.18 4.97 15.72
C HIS A 133 8.67 5.18 15.75
N LYS A 134 8.24 6.40 16.00
CA LYS A 134 6.82 6.75 16.18
C LYS A 134 5.93 6.39 14.98
N GLY A 135 6.45 6.53 13.75
CA GLY A 135 5.70 6.20 12.53
C GLY A 135 5.33 4.72 12.44
N LEU A 136 6.22 3.83 12.84
CA LEU A 136 5.96 2.38 12.84
C LEU A 136 5.05 1.94 13.98
N SER A 137 4.89 2.74 15.03
CA SER A 137 4.04 2.42 16.16
C SER A 137 2.55 2.39 15.83
N ILE A 138 2.16 2.85 14.64
CA ILE A 138 0.79 2.75 14.12
C ILE A 138 0.46 1.32 13.71
N TRP A 139 1.44 0.61 13.15
CA TRP A 139 1.28 -0.74 12.60
C TRP A 139 1.80 -1.84 13.54
N TYR A 140 2.86 -1.55 14.28
CA TYR A 140 3.54 -2.51 15.14
C TYR A 140 3.60 -2.01 16.58
N ALA A 141 3.34 -2.92 17.51
CA ALA A 141 3.48 -2.61 18.93
C ALA A 141 4.95 -2.38 19.35
N GLY A 142 5.91 -2.89 18.59
CA GLY A 142 7.36 -2.69 18.77
C GLY A 142 8.07 -2.54 17.42
N HIS A 143 9.25 -1.95 17.44
CA HIS A 143 10.08 -1.87 16.25
C HIS A 143 10.94 -3.15 16.11
N PRO A 144 10.87 -3.89 14.98
CA PRO A 144 11.57 -5.18 14.84
C PRO A 144 13.06 -5.12 15.12
N GLY A 145 13.78 -4.12 14.59
CA GLY A 145 15.22 -3.95 14.87
C GLY A 145 15.53 -3.66 16.34
N SER A 146 14.67 -2.92 17.03
CA SER A 146 14.83 -2.68 18.47
C SER A 146 14.56 -3.95 19.29
N VAL A 147 13.63 -4.80 18.86
CA VAL A 147 13.40 -6.13 19.46
C VAL A 147 14.60 -7.02 19.25
N LEU A 148 15.11 -7.10 18.02
CA LEU A 148 16.32 -7.87 17.69
C LEU A 148 17.52 -7.44 18.55
N ASN A 149 17.76 -6.14 18.63
CA ASN A 149 18.84 -5.62 19.49
C ASN A 149 18.62 -5.99 20.95
N ALA A 150 17.40 -5.92 21.48
CA ALA A 150 17.12 -6.27 22.85
C ALA A 150 17.33 -7.77 23.14
N ILE A 151 17.04 -8.64 22.16
CA ILE A 151 17.33 -10.09 22.28
C ILE A 151 18.85 -10.32 22.34
N LEU A 152 19.60 -9.73 21.42
CA LEU A 152 21.05 -9.97 21.30
C LEU A 152 21.88 -9.27 22.36
N THR A 153 21.44 -8.12 22.86
CA THR A 153 22.24 -7.28 23.78
C THR A 153 21.69 -7.22 25.21
N GLU A 154 20.50 -7.78 25.43
CA GLU A 154 19.77 -7.71 26.71
C GLU A 154 19.40 -6.28 27.15
N LYS A 155 19.48 -5.30 26.24
CA LYS A 155 19.22 -3.89 26.54
C LYS A 155 18.06 -3.35 25.71
N PRO A 156 17.21 -2.50 26.30
CA PRO A 156 17.16 -2.02 27.69
C PRO A 156 16.65 -3.06 28.68
N TYR A 157 16.13 -4.18 28.20
CA TYR A 157 15.76 -5.40 28.95
C TYR A 157 15.74 -6.58 28.00
N GLN A 158 15.93 -7.79 28.54
CA GLN A 158 15.92 -9.04 27.78
C GLN A 158 14.49 -9.54 27.56
N PRO A 159 14.01 -9.70 26.30
CA PRO A 159 12.82 -10.51 26.01
C PRO A 159 13.10 -11.99 26.37
N ARG A 160 12.23 -12.58 27.20
CA ARG A 160 12.42 -13.95 27.70
C ARG A 160 11.60 -15.00 26.98
N MET A 161 10.67 -14.56 26.15
CA MET A 161 9.79 -15.44 25.40
C MET A 161 9.46 -14.80 24.07
N TRP A 162 9.52 -15.60 23.04
CA TRP A 162 9.06 -15.27 21.70
C TRP A 162 7.93 -16.22 21.31
N ILE A 163 6.78 -15.68 20.95
CA ILE A 163 5.67 -16.44 20.37
C ILE A 163 5.54 -16.00 18.92
N ASP A 164 5.83 -16.89 18.00
CA ASP A 164 5.68 -16.63 16.57
C ASP A 164 4.39 -17.28 16.05
N ARG A 165 3.64 -16.48 15.30
CA ARG A 165 2.46 -16.93 14.59
C ARG A 165 2.56 -16.51 13.15
N SER A 166 2.70 -17.46 12.25
CA SER A 166 2.79 -17.30 10.81
C SER A 166 3.93 -16.38 10.33
N GLY A 167 4.25 -16.50 9.07
CA GLY A 167 5.30 -15.71 8.42
C GLY A 167 6.71 -16.29 8.64
N ASN A 168 7.55 -16.08 7.67
CA ASN A 168 8.97 -16.43 7.75
C ASN A 168 9.77 -15.20 8.21
N LYS A 169 10.06 -15.09 9.50
CA LYS A 169 10.76 -13.93 10.06
C LYS A 169 12.15 -13.73 9.46
N LEU A 170 12.84 -14.82 9.12
CA LEU A 170 14.14 -14.76 8.48
C LEU A 170 14.06 -14.26 7.02
N GLY A 171 12.90 -14.45 6.36
CA GLY A 171 12.68 -14.00 4.99
C GLY A 171 12.06 -12.63 4.85
N VAL A 172 11.35 -12.12 5.87
CA VAL A 172 10.57 -10.88 5.77
C VAL A 172 11.10 -9.72 6.62
N LEU A 173 11.94 -9.99 7.62
CA LEU A 173 12.55 -8.96 8.43
C LEU A 173 13.95 -8.61 7.91
N ALA A 174 14.31 -7.33 8.03
CA ALA A 174 15.69 -6.90 7.76
C ALA A 174 16.67 -7.60 8.70
N GLU A 175 17.92 -7.74 8.28
CA GLU A 175 19.00 -8.33 9.07
C GLU A 175 18.78 -9.83 9.39
N SER A 176 18.37 -10.62 8.41
CA SER A 176 18.04 -12.06 8.59
C SER A 176 19.15 -12.87 9.28
N GLY A 177 20.44 -12.59 9.03
CA GLY A 177 21.55 -13.25 9.72
C GLY A 177 21.54 -13.02 11.22
N ARG A 178 21.31 -11.80 11.67
CA ARG A 178 21.20 -11.47 13.10
C ARG A 178 19.93 -12.04 13.73
N TRP A 179 18.85 -12.16 12.97
CA TRP A 179 17.67 -12.87 13.45
C TRP A 179 17.93 -14.36 13.64
N ALA A 180 18.73 -14.97 12.76
CA ALA A 180 19.13 -16.38 12.93
C ALA A 180 20.00 -16.60 14.18
N GLU A 181 20.77 -15.60 14.61
CA GLU A 181 21.53 -15.64 15.87
C GLU A 181 20.62 -15.45 17.10
N ALA A 182 19.50 -14.72 16.92
CA ALA A 182 18.61 -14.34 18.01
C ALA A 182 17.56 -15.41 18.37
N ILE A 183 17.24 -16.32 17.43
CA ILE A 183 16.22 -17.36 17.55
C ILE A 183 16.89 -18.71 17.85
#